data_64d25eafaca4852d9b54e535bd748e86
#
_entry.id   64d25eafaca4852d9b54e535bd748e86
#
_cell.length_a   1.000
_cell.length_b   1.000
_cell.length_c   1.000
_cell.angle_alpha   90.00
_cell.angle_beta   90.00
_cell.angle_gamma   90.00
#
_symmetry.space_group_name_H-M   'P 1'
#
loop_
_entity.id
_entity.type
_entity.pdbx_description
1 polymer ?
#
loop_
_entity_poly.entity_id
_entity_poly.type
_entity_poly.pdbx_seq_one_letter_code
_entity_poly.pdbx_strand_id
1 'polypeptide(L)'
;FGSTINGIIGAPANLFMSGISPDALNGSIPTMPYIVFQLTFAALTGALISGAVVGRMKTSSWIVFIIAWATLVYLPICHWVWGGGWLMNLGALDFAGGTVVHINCGLSALALILVLGARKEKTLLPHNLTTSILGAAFLFFGWLGFNGGSALTAGGLASSAILVSIVAACVALIMWCIIDAIKVGKPTVLGAITGLIAGLVAITPAAGFVDVPAAIIIGLGASLVSYLDVFGVHGCSGIFGSIVTGIFASPFINSAASGLLYGNPGQVGIQLLATAVSIVWAFGVSYIIAKVIDKTMGLR
;
A
#
# COMPACT_ATOMS: atom_id res chain seq x y z
N PHE A 1 12.72 7.71 10.51
CA PHE A 1 13.53 6.54 10.87
C PHE A 1 14.67 6.94 11.80
N GLY A 2 14.42 7.02 13.09
CA GLY A 2 15.40 7.18 14.16
C GLY A 2 15.45 5.91 15.01
N SER A 3 16.21 5.93 16.10
CA SER A 3 16.13 4.88 17.12
C SER A 3 14.71 4.78 17.65
N THR A 4 14.25 3.56 17.95
CA THR A 4 12.87 3.37 18.46
C THR A 4 12.76 3.76 19.94
N ILE A 5 11.66 4.40 20.30
CA ILE A 5 11.26 4.65 21.69
C ILE A 5 10.18 3.64 22.03
N ASN A 6 10.51 2.65 22.85
CA ASN A 6 9.63 1.57 23.31
C ASN A 6 8.92 0.79 22.17
N GLY A 7 9.49 0.78 20.95
CA GLY A 7 8.88 0.13 19.79
C GLY A 7 7.64 0.84 19.22
N ILE A 8 7.24 1.97 19.77
CA ILE A 8 5.99 2.67 19.44
C ILE A 8 6.21 3.85 18.49
N ILE A 9 7.30 4.62 18.70
CA ILE A 9 7.59 5.82 17.91
C ILE A 9 9.09 5.93 17.65
N GLY A 10 9.46 6.51 16.50
CA GLY A 10 10.86 6.83 16.19
C GLY A 10 11.32 8.09 16.92
N ALA A 11 12.54 8.08 17.45
CA ALA A 11 13.14 9.29 18.03
C ALA A 11 13.45 10.30 16.93
N PRO A 12 13.28 11.62 17.18
CA PRO A 12 13.58 12.68 16.21
C PRO A 12 15.10 12.96 16.15
N ALA A 13 15.89 11.91 15.85
CA ALA A 13 17.35 11.98 15.94
C ALA A 13 18.00 12.82 14.83
N ASN A 14 17.42 12.84 13.63
CA ASN A 14 18.01 13.45 12.43
C ASN A 14 17.07 14.49 11.82
N LEU A 15 16.53 15.38 12.64
CA LEU A 15 15.66 16.45 12.17
C LEU A 15 16.38 17.27 11.09
N PHE A 16 15.66 17.53 9.99
CA PHE A 16 16.19 18.23 8.82
C PHE A 16 17.46 17.58 8.22
N MET A 17 17.59 16.25 8.36
CA MET A 17 18.75 15.46 7.92
C MET A 17 20.08 15.85 8.59
N SER A 18 20.01 16.54 9.73
CA SER A 18 21.18 16.94 10.50
C SER A 18 22.01 15.74 10.92
N GLY A 19 23.34 15.81 10.71
CA GLY A 19 24.26 14.74 11.09
C GLY A 19 24.35 13.55 10.12
N ILE A 20 23.62 13.57 8.99
CA ILE A 20 23.73 12.53 7.96
C ILE A 20 24.83 12.92 6.97
N SER A 21 25.92 12.15 6.95
CA SER A 21 27.00 12.31 5.95
C SER A 21 26.51 11.85 4.56
N PRO A 22 26.98 12.50 3.46
CA PRO A 22 26.75 12.00 2.10
C PRO A 22 27.22 10.55 1.88
N ASP A 23 28.25 10.13 2.60
CA ASP A 23 28.83 8.78 2.51
C ASP A 23 28.20 7.78 3.49
N ALA A 24 27.20 8.21 4.28
CA ALA A 24 26.49 7.33 5.21
C ALA A 24 25.76 6.22 4.47
N LEU A 25 25.83 4.99 4.98
CA LEU A 25 25.17 3.82 4.43
C LEU A 25 23.99 3.39 5.32
N ASN A 26 22.93 2.92 4.66
CA ASN A 26 21.84 2.17 5.26
C ASN A 26 21.85 0.75 4.66
N GLY A 27 22.39 -0.20 5.39
CA GLY A 27 22.71 -1.52 4.84
C GLY A 27 23.74 -1.42 3.72
N SER A 28 23.39 -1.88 2.52
CA SER A 28 24.25 -1.85 1.33
C SER A 28 24.04 -0.63 0.41
N ILE A 29 23.10 0.26 0.74
CA ILE A 29 22.80 1.43 -0.10
C ILE A 29 23.12 2.74 0.63
N PRO A 30 23.44 3.83 -0.12
CA PRO A 30 23.63 5.13 0.50
C PRO A 30 22.37 5.62 1.22
N THR A 31 22.54 6.26 2.37
CA THR A 31 21.43 6.72 3.22
C THR A 31 20.55 7.76 2.54
N MET A 32 21.12 8.66 1.74
CA MET A 32 20.31 9.71 1.07
C MET A 32 19.33 9.15 0.04
N PRO A 33 19.70 8.28 -0.92
CA PRO A 33 18.74 7.58 -1.77
C PRO A 33 17.70 6.78 -0.98
N TYR A 34 18.06 6.16 0.14
CA TYR A 34 17.12 5.47 1.01
C TYR A 34 16.07 6.43 1.59
N ILE A 35 16.48 7.61 2.05
CA ILE A 35 15.56 8.65 2.56
C ILE A 35 14.60 9.11 1.46
N VAL A 36 15.11 9.38 0.24
CA VAL A 36 14.27 9.76 -0.90
C VAL A 36 13.31 8.64 -1.26
N PHE A 37 13.76 7.41 -1.28
CA PHE A 37 12.92 6.23 -1.52
C PHE A 37 11.78 6.14 -0.50
N GLN A 38 12.06 6.28 0.79
CA GLN A 38 11.04 6.27 1.84
C GLN A 38 10.10 7.50 1.78
N LEU A 39 10.61 8.66 1.36
CA LEU A 39 9.79 9.85 1.12
C LEU A 39 8.75 9.61 0.02
N THR A 40 9.13 8.89 -1.06
CA THR A 40 8.18 8.59 -2.14
C THR A 40 7.02 7.71 -1.66
N PHE A 41 7.25 6.80 -0.72
CA PHE A 41 6.17 6.00 -0.10
C PHE A 41 5.19 6.87 0.69
N ALA A 42 5.69 7.80 1.50
CA ALA A 42 4.84 8.73 2.25
C ALA A 42 4.02 9.63 1.30
N ALA A 43 4.66 10.19 0.27
CA ALA A 43 4.03 11.04 -0.72
C ALA A 43 2.95 10.29 -1.53
N LEU A 44 3.28 9.09 -2.01
CA LEU A 44 2.34 8.26 -2.77
C LEU A 44 1.12 7.87 -1.93
N THR A 45 1.33 7.42 -0.69
CA THR A 45 0.24 6.98 0.19
C THR A 45 -0.76 8.10 0.42
N GLY A 46 -0.29 9.34 0.64
CA GLY A 46 -1.14 10.52 0.71
C GLY A 46 -1.85 10.83 -0.61
N ALA A 47 -1.13 10.73 -1.73
CA ALA A 47 -1.71 10.96 -3.06
C ALA A 47 -2.85 9.98 -3.38
N LEU A 48 -2.75 8.72 -2.98
CA LEU A 48 -3.82 7.72 -3.18
C LEU A 48 -5.11 8.11 -2.46
N ILE A 49 -5.03 8.67 -1.26
CA ILE A 49 -6.21 9.15 -0.51
C ILE A 49 -6.91 10.28 -1.28
N SER A 50 -6.16 11.14 -1.98
CA SER A 50 -6.70 12.29 -2.70
C SER A 50 -7.75 11.88 -3.75
N GLY A 51 -7.60 10.72 -4.38
CA GLY A 51 -8.54 10.19 -5.35
C GLY A 51 -9.97 10.01 -4.80
N ALA A 52 -10.12 9.75 -3.52
CA ALA A 52 -11.42 9.61 -2.87
C ALA A 52 -12.12 10.96 -2.60
N VAL A 53 -11.37 12.05 -2.50
CA VAL A 53 -11.87 13.37 -2.06
C VAL A 53 -11.80 14.46 -3.13
N VAL A 54 -11.14 14.21 -4.26
CA VAL A 54 -11.01 15.16 -5.36
C VAL A 54 -12.40 15.64 -5.84
N GLY A 55 -12.55 16.96 -6.03
CA GLY A 55 -13.80 17.60 -6.38
C GLY A 55 -14.86 17.60 -5.27
N ARG A 56 -14.53 17.20 -4.04
CA ARG A 56 -15.47 17.08 -2.91
C ARG A 56 -15.04 17.82 -1.65
N MET A 57 -13.73 17.99 -1.48
CA MET A 57 -13.12 18.56 -0.28
C MET A 57 -12.45 19.90 -0.61
N LYS A 58 -12.53 20.88 0.29
CA LYS A 58 -11.79 22.14 0.17
C LYS A 58 -10.28 21.88 0.18
N THR A 59 -9.52 22.56 -0.66
CA THR A 59 -8.05 22.42 -0.72
C THR A 59 -7.38 22.73 0.62
N SER A 60 -7.83 23.77 1.34
CA SER A 60 -7.28 24.12 2.66
C SER A 60 -7.50 22.99 3.68
N SER A 61 -8.70 22.42 3.72
CA SER A 61 -9.02 21.27 4.59
C SER A 61 -8.21 20.02 4.22
N TRP A 62 -7.97 19.80 2.93
CA TRP A 62 -7.09 18.74 2.47
C TRP A 62 -5.65 18.90 2.92
N ILE A 63 -5.08 20.12 2.81
CA ILE A 63 -3.71 20.39 3.24
C ILE A 63 -3.55 20.13 4.75
N VAL A 64 -4.49 20.63 5.57
CA VAL A 64 -4.46 20.38 7.02
C VAL A 64 -4.63 18.88 7.32
N PHE A 65 -5.54 18.22 6.61
CA PHE A 65 -5.74 16.77 6.76
C PHE A 65 -4.46 15.98 6.46
N ILE A 66 -3.81 16.24 5.33
CA ILE A 66 -2.66 15.44 4.90
C ILE A 66 -1.44 15.62 5.80
N ILE A 67 -1.25 16.82 6.36
CA ILE A 67 -0.18 17.11 7.33
C ILE A 67 -0.44 16.33 8.64
N ALA A 68 -1.64 16.45 9.19
CA ALA A 68 -2.02 15.73 10.41
C ALA A 68 -2.00 14.22 10.20
N TRP A 69 -2.52 13.74 9.05
CA TRP A 69 -2.55 12.34 8.68
C TRP A 69 -1.14 11.74 8.50
N ALA A 70 -0.26 12.42 7.78
CA ALA A 70 1.11 11.95 7.60
C ALA A 70 1.80 11.76 8.97
N THR A 71 1.61 12.71 9.89
CA THR A 71 2.23 12.68 11.22
C THR A 71 1.60 11.64 12.14
N LEU A 72 0.27 11.57 12.20
CA LEU A 72 -0.44 10.78 13.21
C LEU A 72 -0.85 9.38 12.72
N VAL A 73 -0.92 9.16 11.40
CA VAL A 73 -1.35 7.88 10.82
C VAL A 73 -0.21 7.19 10.10
N TYR A 74 0.38 7.85 9.10
CA TYR A 74 1.41 7.24 8.27
C TYR A 74 2.68 6.92 9.05
N LEU A 75 3.27 7.89 9.70
CA LEU A 75 4.55 7.71 10.42
C LEU A 75 4.48 6.63 11.51
N PRO A 76 3.43 6.54 12.35
CA PRO A 76 3.32 5.45 13.31
C PRO A 76 3.27 4.06 12.64
N ILE A 77 2.41 3.83 11.66
CA ILE A 77 2.32 2.53 10.97
C ILE A 77 3.64 2.19 10.29
N CYS A 78 4.25 3.14 9.59
CA CYS A 78 5.54 2.98 8.93
C CYS A 78 6.65 2.60 9.95
N HIS A 79 6.67 3.25 11.12
CA HIS A 79 7.62 2.91 12.17
C HIS A 79 7.37 1.51 12.74
N TRP A 80 6.12 1.16 13.01
CA TRP A 80 5.79 -0.16 13.57
C TRP A 80 6.21 -1.31 12.67
N VAL A 81 6.08 -1.15 11.34
CA VAL A 81 6.31 -2.21 10.35
C VAL A 81 7.73 -2.19 9.78
N TRP A 82 8.33 -1.01 9.55
CA TRP A 82 9.63 -0.88 8.86
C TRP A 82 10.70 -0.16 9.68
N GLY A 83 10.31 0.55 10.73
CA GLY A 83 11.21 1.43 11.49
C GLY A 83 11.78 0.82 12.77
N GLY A 84 11.78 -0.51 12.91
CA GLY A 84 12.19 -1.17 14.15
C GLY A 84 11.13 -1.17 15.25
N GLY A 85 9.88 -0.88 14.91
CA GLY A 85 8.76 -0.89 15.84
C GLY A 85 8.27 -2.28 16.19
N TRP A 86 7.22 -2.34 17.02
CA TRP A 86 6.76 -3.56 17.64
C TRP A 86 6.20 -4.61 16.66
N LEU A 87 5.56 -4.21 15.55
CA LEU A 87 5.08 -5.15 14.53
C LEU A 87 6.25 -5.81 13.78
N MET A 88 7.30 -5.04 13.45
CA MET A 88 8.52 -5.58 12.87
C MET A 88 9.19 -6.59 13.79
N ASN A 89 9.29 -6.26 15.07
CA ASN A 89 9.89 -7.14 16.09
C ASN A 89 9.04 -8.40 16.35
N LEU A 90 7.73 -8.34 16.10
CA LEU A 90 6.84 -9.50 16.14
C LEU A 90 7.01 -10.42 14.92
N GLY A 91 7.66 -9.94 13.86
CA GLY A 91 7.86 -10.67 12.63
C GLY A 91 6.79 -10.42 11.54
N ALA A 92 6.08 -9.28 11.59
CA ALA A 92 5.16 -8.92 10.54
C ALA A 92 5.90 -8.74 9.20
N LEU A 93 5.41 -9.39 8.14
CA LEU A 93 5.96 -9.34 6.81
C LEU A 93 5.20 -8.32 5.96
N ASP A 94 5.89 -7.28 5.53
CA ASP A 94 5.38 -6.30 4.58
C ASP A 94 6.54 -5.79 3.73
N PHE A 95 6.74 -6.42 2.56
CA PHE A 95 7.92 -6.16 1.74
C PHE A 95 7.97 -4.74 1.20
N ALA A 96 6.86 -4.27 0.67
CA ALA A 96 6.81 -2.97 0.00
C ALA A 96 5.60 -2.10 0.37
N GLY A 97 4.72 -2.48 1.31
CA GLY A 97 3.71 -1.56 1.82
C GLY A 97 2.25 -2.03 1.75
N GLY A 98 1.99 -3.32 1.93
CA GLY A 98 0.62 -3.82 2.05
C GLY A 98 -0.13 -3.15 3.20
N THR A 99 0.49 -3.11 4.38
CA THR A 99 -0.04 -2.43 5.57
C THR A 99 0.29 -0.94 5.57
N VAL A 100 1.56 -0.60 5.33
CA VAL A 100 2.08 0.78 5.44
C VAL A 100 1.45 1.72 4.41
N VAL A 101 1.20 1.24 3.19
CA VAL A 101 0.68 2.05 2.08
C VAL A 101 -0.78 1.72 1.80
N HIS A 102 -1.09 0.48 1.40
CA HIS A 102 -2.37 0.17 0.76
C HIS A 102 -3.52 0.06 1.76
N ILE A 103 -3.37 -0.68 2.84
CA ILE A 103 -4.38 -0.71 3.91
C ILE A 103 -4.53 0.70 4.49
N ASN A 104 -3.42 1.37 4.76
CA ASN A 104 -3.41 2.69 5.34
C ASN A 104 -4.18 3.70 4.47
N CYS A 105 -3.84 3.87 3.19
CA CYS A 105 -4.55 4.82 2.32
C CYS A 105 -6.00 4.41 2.08
N GLY A 106 -6.29 3.12 1.89
CA GLY A 106 -7.64 2.62 1.63
C GLY A 106 -8.60 2.91 2.79
N LEU A 107 -8.17 2.59 4.03
CA LEU A 107 -8.97 2.82 5.23
C LEU A 107 -9.10 4.32 5.58
N SER A 108 -8.04 5.10 5.35
CA SER A 108 -8.09 6.55 5.52
C SER A 108 -9.03 7.22 4.52
N ALA A 109 -9.02 6.76 3.26
CA ALA A 109 -9.95 7.20 2.24
C ALA A 109 -11.40 6.88 2.62
N LEU A 110 -11.66 5.65 3.10
CA LEU A 110 -12.97 5.24 3.59
C LEU A 110 -13.45 6.12 4.75
N ALA A 111 -12.59 6.40 5.72
CA ALA A 111 -12.91 7.29 6.85
C ALA A 111 -13.31 8.69 6.38
N LEU A 112 -12.56 9.27 5.43
CA LEU A 112 -12.89 10.58 4.84
C LEU A 112 -14.23 10.57 4.10
N ILE A 113 -14.48 9.53 3.29
CA ILE A 113 -15.74 9.41 2.53
C ILE A 113 -16.94 9.35 3.47
N LEU A 114 -16.83 8.64 4.58
CA LEU A 114 -17.92 8.55 5.57
C LEU A 114 -18.21 9.90 6.24
N VAL A 115 -17.20 10.72 6.49
CA VAL A 115 -17.39 12.06 7.05
C VAL A 115 -17.91 13.03 5.99
N LEU A 116 -17.40 12.96 4.76
CA LEU A 116 -17.88 13.78 3.63
C LEU A 116 -19.31 13.45 3.20
N GLY A 117 -19.75 12.21 3.43
CA GLY A 117 -21.05 11.71 2.97
C GLY A 117 -21.11 11.43 1.45
N ALA A 118 -22.30 11.19 0.92
CA ALA A 118 -22.50 10.80 -0.47
C ALA A 118 -22.13 11.90 -1.49
N ARG A 119 -21.74 11.50 -2.70
CA ARG A 119 -21.55 12.44 -3.83
C ARG A 119 -22.89 13.06 -4.21
N LYS A 120 -22.88 14.35 -4.53
CA LYS A 120 -24.06 15.05 -5.07
C LYS A 120 -24.37 14.58 -6.49
N GLU A 121 -23.32 14.46 -7.33
CA GLU A 121 -23.41 13.89 -8.67
C GLU A 121 -23.20 12.38 -8.62
N LYS A 122 -24.17 11.65 -9.15
CA LYS A 122 -24.17 10.17 -9.18
C LYS A 122 -23.64 9.58 -10.47
N THR A 123 -23.43 10.40 -11.50
CA THR A 123 -22.90 9.95 -12.80
C THR A 123 -21.39 9.76 -12.70
N LEU A 124 -20.93 8.51 -12.71
CA LEU A 124 -19.53 8.15 -12.61
C LEU A 124 -18.96 7.82 -14.00
N LEU A 125 -18.96 8.81 -14.89
CA LEU A 125 -18.24 8.67 -16.16
C LEU A 125 -16.76 9.03 -15.96
N PRO A 126 -15.83 8.28 -16.57
CA PRO A 126 -14.42 8.65 -16.55
C PRO A 126 -14.23 10.03 -17.19
N HIS A 127 -13.52 10.93 -16.50
CA HIS A 127 -13.26 12.27 -17.03
C HIS A 127 -12.46 12.20 -18.34
N ASN A 128 -11.43 11.36 -18.39
CA ASN A 128 -10.60 11.15 -19.57
C ASN A 128 -9.93 9.77 -19.52
N LEU A 129 -10.37 8.86 -20.39
CA LEU A 129 -9.88 7.49 -20.40
C LEU A 129 -8.40 7.40 -20.83
N THR A 130 -7.98 8.21 -21.80
CA THR A 130 -6.60 8.26 -22.29
C THR A 130 -5.64 8.66 -21.16
N THR A 131 -6.00 9.70 -20.42
CA THR A 131 -5.20 10.14 -19.25
C THR A 131 -5.18 9.06 -18.15
N SER A 132 -6.26 8.31 -17.95
CA SER A 132 -6.30 7.20 -17.00
C SER A 132 -5.36 6.06 -17.41
N ILE A 133 -5.32 5.71 -18.70
CA ILE A 133 -4.38 4.71 -19.25
C ILE A 133 -2.93 5.17 -19.04
N LEU A 134 -2.64 6.43 -19.37
CA LEU A 134 -1.30 6.99 -19.18
C LEU A 134 -0.89 6.97 -17.70
N GLY A 135 -1.79 7.34 -16.79
CA GLY A 135 -1.56 7.27 -15.35
C GLY A 135 -1.30 5.84 -14.87
N ALA A 136 -2.06 4.87 -15.36
CA ALA A 136 -1.85 3.46 -15.03
C ALA A 136 -0.50 2.93 -15.56
N ALA A 137 -0.07 3.38 -16.75
CA ALA A 137 1.23 3.02 -17.32
C ALA A 137 2.38 3.58 -16.47
N PHE A 138 2.31 4.83 -16.04
CA PHE A 138 3.29 5.41 -15.12
C PHE A 138 3.30 4.71 -13.76
N LEU A 139 2.14 4.35 -13.21
CA LEU A 139 2.05 3.58 -11.98
C LEU A 139 2.68 2.19 -12.15
N PHE A 140 2.39 1.49 -13.24
CA PHE A 140 2.99 0.18 -13.52
C PHE A 140 4.51 0.26 -13.60
N PHE A 141 5.03 1.21 -14.38
CA PHE A 141 6.48 1.42 -14.47
C PHE A 141 7.11 1.77 -13.11
N GLY A 142 6.51 2.72 -12.38
CA GLY A 142 6.98 3.11 -11.05
C GLY A 142 6.95 1.97 -10.04
N TRP A 143 6.00 1.03 -10.18
CA TRP A 143 5.86 -0.10 -9.28
C TRP A 143 6.98 -1.15 -9.40
N LEU A 144 7.63 -1.23 -10.56
CA LEU A 144 8.84 -2.05 -10.70
C LEU A 144 9.95 -1.55 -9.77
N GLY A 145 10.11 -0.23 -9.66
CA GLY A 145 10.98 0.40 -8.65
C GLY A 145 10.42 0.32 -7.23
N PHE A 146 9.11 0.43 -7.08
CA PHE A 146 8.42 0.34 -5.79
C PHE A 146 8.69 -1.02 -5.12
N ASN A 147 8.39 -2.13 -5.80
CA ASN A 147 8.61 -3.48 -5.28
C ASN A 147 10.06 -3.94 -5.40
N GLY A 148 10.70 -3.77 -6.56
CA GLY A 148 12.10 -4.18 -6.74
C GLY A 148 13.05 -3.39 -5.86
N GLY A 149 12.85 -2.07 -5.73
CA GLY A 149 13.63 -1.21 -4.86
C GLY A 149 13.50 -1.51 -3.38
N SER A 150 12.37 -2.11 -2.96
CA SER A 150 12.14 -2.52 -1.56
C SER A 150 13.06 -3.64 -1.09
N ALA A 151 13.78 -4.32 -2.02
CA ALA A 151 14.86 -5.21 -1.66
C ALA A 151 16.07 -4.47 -1.03
N LEU A 152 16.17 -3.14 -1.20
CA LEU A 152 17.26 -2.28 -0.72
C LEU A 152 18.66 -2.77 -1.16
N THR A 153 18.72 -3.50 -2.27
CA THR A 153 19.95 -4.04 -2.86
C THR A 153 19.69 -4.37 -4.33
N ALA A 154 20.75 -4.33 -5.15
CA ALA A 154 20.70 -4.88 -6.50
C ALA A 154 21.05 -6.36 -6.46
N GLY A 155 20.13 -7.23 -6.83
CA GLY A 155 20.38 -8.68 -6.78
C GLY A 155 19.15 -9.54 -7.07
N GLY A 156 19.26 -10.82 -6.74
CA GLY A 156 18.23 -11.83 -7.03
C GLY A 156 16.88 -11.50 -6.39
N LEU A 157 16.86 -10.97 -5.16
CA LEU A 157 15.64 -10.62 -4.47
C LEU A 157 14.90 -9.47 -5.18
N ALA A 158 15.63 -8.42 -5.62
CA ALA A 158 15.04 -7.32 -6.39
C ALA A 158 14.47 -7.81 -7.72
N SER A 159 15.22 -8.66 -8.44
CA SER A 159 14.79 -9.25 -9.70
C SER A 159 13.55 -10.14 -9.54
N SER A 160 13.51 -10.96 -8.49
CA SER A 160 12.35 -11.79 -8.14
C SER A 160 11.12 -10.92 -7.84
N ALA A 161 11.27 -9.88 -7.02
CA ALA A 161 10.20 -8.97 -6.67
C ALA A 161 9.61 -8.26 -7.90
N ILE A 162 10.43 -7.85 -8.87
CA ILE A 162 9.99 -7.28 -10.15
C ILE A 162 9.19 -8.32 -10.93
N LEU A 163 9.73 -9.55 -11.09
CA LEU A 163 9.09 -10.60 -11.86
C LEU A 163 7.70 -10.94 -11.32
N VAL A 164 7.59 -11.22 -10.02
CA VAL A 164 6.31 -11.60 -9.40
C VAL A 164 5.30 -10.45 -9.44
N SER A 165 5.76 -9.20 -9.39
CA SER A 165 4.90 -8.03 -9.54
C SER A 165 4.29 -7.93 -10.94
N ILE A 166 5.08 -8.16 -11.99
CA ILE A 166 4.58 -8.20 -13.37
C ILE A 166 3.57 -9.34 -13.54
N VAL A 167 3.90 -10.53 -13.05
CA VAL A 167 3.02 -11.70 -13.16
C VAL A 167 1.68 -11.44 -12.48
N ALA A 168 1.68 -11.01 -11.21
CA ALA A 168 0.44 -10.74 -10.48
C ALA A 168 -0.41 -9.64 -11.14
N ALA A 169 0.22 -8.57 -11.64
CA ALA A 169 -0.45 -7.50 -12.35
C ALA A 169 -1.12 -7.97 -13.64
N CYS A 170 -0.41 -8.73 -14.47
CA CYS A 170 -0.94 -9.27 -15.73
C CYS A 170 -2.08 -10.28 -15.50
N VAL A 171 -1.92 -11.17 -14.52
CA VAL A 171 -2.95 -12.16 -14.16
C VAL A 171 -4.20 -11.46 -13.64
N ALA A 172 -4.06 -10.45 -12.79
CA ALA A 172 -5.18 -9.69 -12.27
C ALA A 172 -5.88 -8.88 -13.38
N LEU A 173 -5.15 -8.27 -14.30
CA LEU A 173 -5.71 -7.61 -15.48
C LEU A 173 -6.59 -8.57 -16.30
N ILE A 174 -6.06 -9.76 -16.63
CA ILE A 174 -6.79 -10.78 -17.40
C ILE A 174 -8.04 -11.21 -16.64
N MET A 175 -7.90 -11.52 -15.36
CA MET A 175 -9.04 -11.96 -14.53
C MET A 175 -10.12 -10.89 -14.44
N TRP A 176 -9.75 -9.61 -14.31
CA TRP A 176 -10.71 -8.50 -14.33
C TRP A 176 -11.45 -8.40 -15.67
N CYS A 177 -10.74 -8.53 -16.79
CA CYS A 177 -11.35 -8.57 -18.12
C CYS A 177 -12.34 -9.73 -18.28
N ILE A 178 -12.04 -10.90 -17.72
CA ILE A 178 -12.95 -12.05 -17.71
C ILE A 178 -14.21 -11.74 -16.89
N ILE A 179 -14.05 -11.14 -15.69
CA ILE A 179 -15.19 -10.75 -14.85
C ILE A 179 -16.06 -9.71 -15.55
N ASP A 180 -15.45 -8.69 -16.19
CA ASP A 180 -16.17 -7.70 -16.99
C ASP A 180 -16.95 -8.36 -18.14
N ALA A 181 -16.33 -9.28 -18.88
CA ALA A 181 -16.99 -9.99 -19.96
C ALA A 181 -18.23 -10.77 -19.48
N ILE A 182 -18.15 -11.38 -18.30
CA ILE A 182 -19.28 -12.11 -17.68
C ILE A 182 -20.37 -11.16 -17.17
N LYS A 183 -19.99 -10.08 -16.48
CA LYS A 183 -20.95 -9.22 -15.80
C LYS A 183 -21.50 -8.07 -16.65
N VAL A 184 -20.66 -7.53 -17.54
CA VAL A 184 -20.96 -6.35 -18.38
C VAL A 184 -21.14 -6.73 -19.85
N GLY A 185 -20.81 -7.98 -20.22
CA GLY A 185 -20.93 -8.50 -21.58
C GLY A 185 -19.70 -8.24 -22.46
N LYS A 186 -18.72 -7.45 -22.01
CA LYS A 186 -17.46 -7.16 -22.73
C LYS A 186 -16.38 -6.67 -21.78
N PRO A 187 -15.10 -6.95 -22.07
CA PRO A 187 -14.00 -6.33 -21.35
C PRO A 187 -14.01 -4.81 -21.49
N THR A 188 -13.65 -4.11 -20.43
CA THR A 188 -13.51 -2.66 -20.46
C THR A 188 -12.05 -2.24 -20.25
N VAL A 189 -11.63 -1.14 -20.88
CA VAL A 189 -10.26 -0.62 -20.69
C VAL A 189 -10.07 -0.15 -19.24
N LEU A 190 -11.09 0.50 -18.67
CA LEU A 190 -11.03 0.92 -17.27
C LEU A 190 -10.92 -0.26 -16.33
N GLY A 191 -11.66 -1.34 -16.58
CA GLY A 191 -11.57 -2.59 -15.83
C GLY A 191 -10.18 -3.22 -15.94
N ALA A 192 -9.61 -3.27 -17.17
CA ALA A 192 -8.27 -3.80 -17.40
C ALA A 192 -7.20 -3.09 -16.58
N ILE A 193 -7.16 -1.73 -16.62
CA ILE A 193 -6.19 -0.96 -15.84
C ILE A 193 -6.45 -1.01 -14.34
N THR A 194 -7.71 -1.15 -13.92
CA THR A 194 -8.06 -1.35 -12.50
C THR A 194 -7.58 -2.70 -12.00
N GLY A 195 -7.78 -3.77 -12.78
CA GLY A 195 -7.27 -5.10 -12.48
C GLY A 195 -5.75 -5.14 -12.39
N LEU A 196 -5.05 -4.46 -13.33
CA LEU A 196 -3.60 -4.32 -13.30
C LEU A 196 -3.13 -3.75 -11.96
N ILE A 197 -3.72 -2.63 -11.53
CA ILE A 197 -3.36 -1.97 -10.27
C ILE A 197 -3.74 -2.83 -9.07
N ALA A 198 -4.90 -3.50 -9.06
CA ALA A 198 -5.29 -4.39 -7.98
C ALA A 198 -4.28 -5.54 -7.77
N GLY A 199 -3.77 -6.12 -8.86
CA GLY A 199 -2.72 -7.13 -8.81
C GLY A 199 -1.40 -6.59 -8.22
N LEU A 200 -0.99 -5.39 -8.63
CA LEU A 200 0.18 -4.72 -8.07
C LEU A 200 0.02 -4.46 -6.57
N VAL A 201 -1.14 -4.00 -6.13
CA VAL A 201 -1.44 -3.77 -4.72
C VAL A 201 -1.35 -5.06 -3.91
N ALA A 202 -2.01 -6.13 -4.37
CA ALA A 202 -2.05 -7.39 -3.64
C ALA A 202 -0.70 -8.09 -3.54
N ILE A 203 0.15 -7.98 -4.58
CA ILE A 203 1.49 -8.58 -4.54
C ILE A 203 2.48 -7.77 -3.68
N THR A 204 2.23 -6.48 -3.47
CA THR A 204 3.16 -5.56 -2.81
C THR A 204 3.69 -6.06 -1.46
N PRO A 205 2.87 -6.53 -0.50
CA PRO A 205 3.39 -7.06 0.76
C PRO A 205 4.16 -8.37 0.60
N ALA A 206 3.90 -9.12 -0.48
CA ALA A 206 4.41 -10.46 -0.73
C ALA A 206 5.63 -10.49 -1.66
N ALA A 207 5.89 -9.43 -2.44
CA ALA A 207 6.80 -9.46 -3.60
C ALA A 207 8.21 -9.96 -3.31
N GLY A 208 8.74 -9.74 -2.11
CA GLY A 208 10.04 -10.24 -1.69
C GLY A 208 10.01 -11.58 -0.97
N PHE A 209 8.86 -12.26 -0.93
CA PHE A 209 8.69 -13.48 -0.16
C PHE A 209 8.07 -14.64 -0.95
N VAL A 210 7.54 -14.40 -2.15
CA VAL A 210 6.77 -15.41 -2.89
C VAL A 210 7.37 -15.71 -4.27
N ASP A 211 7.07 -16.90 -4.76
CA ASP A 211 7.43 -17.37 -6.09
C ASP A 211 6.33 -17.06 -7.14
N VAL A 212 6.58 -17.44 -8.41
CA VAL A 212 5.66 -17.18 -9.52
C VAL A 212 4.29 -17.91 -9.37
N PRO A 213 4.21 -19.18 -8.97
CA PRO A 213 2.93 -19.82 -8.69
C PRO A 213 2.07 -19.08 -7.67
N ALA A 214 2.66 -18.64 -6.56
CA ALA A 214 1.96 -17.85 -5.55
C ALA A 214 1.53 -16.49 -6.11
N ALA A 215 2.37 -15.83 -6.93
CA ALA A 215 2.02 -14.56 -7.57
C ALA A 215 0.80 -14.69 -8.50
N ILE A 216 0.67 -15.81 -9.23
CA ILE A 216 -0.53 -16.11 -10.05
C ILE A 216 -1.77 -16.17 -9.16
N ILE A 217 -1.72 -16.92 -8.05
CA ILE A 217 -2.85 -17.05 -7.12
C ILE A 217 -3.22 -15.70 -6.51
N ILE A 218 -2.21 -14.91 -6.13
CA ILE A 218 -2.40 -13.56 -5.58
C ILE A 218 -3.06 -12.64 -6.62
N GLY A 219 -2.62 -12.69 -7.88
CA GLY A 219 -3.20 -11.91 -8.97
C GLY A 219 -4.67 -12.26 -9.25
N LEU A 220 -5.01 -13.57 -9.30
CA LEU A 220 -6.40 -14.02 -9.43
C LEU A 220 -7.27 -13.53 -8.27
N GLY A 221 -6.80 -13.75 -7.04
CA GLY A 221 -7.51 -13.31 -5.83
C GLY A 221 -7.69 -11.80 -5.76
N ALA A 222 -6.69 -11.02 -6.17
CA ALA A 222 -6.75 -9.57 -6.20
C ALA A 222 -7.96 -9.04 -6.97
N SER A 223 -8.19 -9.53 -8.19
CA SER A 223 -9.34 -9.12 -9.01
C SER A 223 -10.68 -9.55 -8.40
N LEU A 224 -10.73 -10.74 -7.81
CA LEU A 224 -11.97 -11.23 -7.18
C LEU A 224 -12.37 -10.36 -5.97
N VAL A 225 -11.43 -10.04 -5.08
CA VAL A 225 -11.73 -9.27 -3.87
C VAL A 225 -11.93 -7.79 -4.15
N SER A 226 -11.30 -7.25 -5.20
CA SER A 226 -11.38 -5.82 -5.54
C SER A 226 -12.57 -5.48 -6.42
N TYR A 227 -13.10 -6.43 -7.17
CA TYR A 227 -14.20 -6.18 -8.11
C TYR A 227 -15.49 -5.73 -7.41
N LEU A 228 -15.59 -5.96 -6.12
CA LEU A 228 -16.79 -5.67 -5.34
C LEU A 228 -16.93 -4.20 -4.93
N ASP A 229 -15.86 -3.37 -4.94
CA ASP A 229 -15.93 -1.96 -4.53
C ASP A 229 -14.71 -1.12 -4.98
N VAL A 230 -14.91 0.22 -5.12
CA VAL A 230 -13.85 1.21 -5.40
C VAL A 230 -12.83 1.31 -4.23
N PHE A 231 -13.26 1.14 -2.99
CA PHE A 231 -12.41 0.89 -1.82
C PHE A 231 -11.59 -0.41 -1.99
N GLY A 232 -12.09 -1.31 -2.85
CA GLY A 232 -11.53 -2.62 -3.11
C GLY A 232 -10.08 -2.61 -3.58
N VAL A 233 -9.68 -1.66 -4.46
CA VAL A 233 -8.36 -1.70 -5.11
C VAL A 233 -7.21 -1.58 -4.09
N HIS A 234 -7.26 -0.64 -3.14
CA HIS A 234 -6.19 -0.47 -2.16
C HIS A 234 -6.52 -1.13 -0.81
N GLY A 235 -7.71 -0.92 -0.27
CA GLY A 235 -8.11 -1.50 1.00
C GLY A 235 -8.24 -3.02 0.95
N CYS A 236 -9.14 -3.55 0.12
CA CYS A 236 -9.39 -4.99 0.06
C CYS A 236 -8.20 -5.77 -0.50
N SER A 237 -7.56 -5.30 -1.61
CA SER A 237 -6.36 -5.96 -2.14
C SER A 237 -5.19 -5.89 -1.17
N GLY A 238 -5.00 -4.78 -0.44
CA GLY A 238 -3.96 -4.66 0.57
C GLY A 238 -4.17 -5.63 1.73
N ILE A 239 -5.41 -5.74 2.24
CA ILE A 239 -5.79 -6.71 3.28
C ILE A 239 -5.54 -8.14 2.78
N PHE A 240 -6.07 -8.48 1.62
CA PHE A 240 -5.87 -9.79 1.00
C PHE A 240 -4.39 -10.11 0.83
N GLY A 241 -3.62 -9.21 0.20
CA GLY A 241 -2.19 -9.36 -0.02
C GLY A 241 -1.40 -9.58 1.27
N SER A 242 -1.68 -8.78 2.31
CA SER A 242 -1.01 -8.91 3.60
C SER A 242 -1.27 -10.26 4.28
N ILE A 243 -2.51 -10.77 4.21
CA ILE A 243 -2.86 -12.07 4.79
C ILE A 243 -2.22 -13.22 4.01
N VAL A 244 -2.32 -13.20 2.67
CA VAL A 244 -1.77 -14.29 1.84
C VAL A 244 -0.24 -14.32 1.84
N THR A 245 0.43 -13.21 2.16
CA THR A 245 1.87 -13.20 2.45
C THR A 245 2.21 -14.18 3.58
N GLY A 246 1.41 -14.21 4.65
CA GLY A 246 1.59 -15.17 5.74
C GLY A 246 1.36 -16.63 5.34
N ILE A 247 0.65 -16.87 4.24
CA ILE A 247 0.42 -18.23 3.71
C ILE A 247 1.58 -18.66 2.81
N PHE A 248 1.96 -17.81 1.85
CA PHE A 248 2.85 -18.15 0.75
C PHE A 248 4.32 -17.76 0.95
N ALA A 249 4.68 -17.03 2.04
CA ALA A 249 6.07 -16.64 2.26
C ALA A 249 6.99 -17.86 2.26
N SER A 250 7.99 -17.84 1.35
CA SER A 250 8.89 -18.94 1.06
C SER A 250 10.32 -18.64 1.52
N PRO A 251 10.92 -19.48 2.35
CA PRO A 251 12.32 -19.33 2.75
C PRO A 251 13.30 -19.54 1.59
N PHE A 252 12.86 -20.13 0.46
CA PHE A 252 13.68 -20.24 -0.75
C PHE A 252 13.81 -18.91 -1.50
N ILE A 253 12.84 -18.01 -1.35
CA ILE A 253 12.87 -16.66 -1.95
C ILE A 253 13.57 -15.69 -0.99
N ASN A 254 13.18 -15.74 0.30
CA ASN A 254 13.75 -14.89 1.33
C ASN A 254 13.88 -15.70 2.63
N SER A 255 15.12 -16.02 3.00
CA SER A 255 15.42 -16.84 4.17
C SER A 255 14.96 -16.23 5.51
N ALA A 256 14.65 -14.94 5.52
CA ALA A 256 14.12 -14.26 6.71
C ALA A 256 12.62 -14.52 6.95
N ALA A 257 11.91 -15.21 6.03
CA ALA A 257 10.48 -15.39 6.09
C ALA A 257 10.05 -16.83 5.79
N SER A 258 9.10 -17.33 6.58
CA SER A 258 8.44 -18.64 6.36
C SER A 258 6.96 -18.50 6.66
N GLY A 259 6.12 -18.93 5.73
CA GLY A 259 4.66 -18.89 5.84
C GLY A 259 4.05 -20.25 6.19
N LEU A 260 2.71 -20.29 6.19
CA LEU A 260 1.92 -21.49 6.50
C LEU A 260 2.34 -22.71 5.68
N LEU A 261 2.50 -22.54 4.36
CA LEU A 261 2.87 -23.64 3.44
C LEU A 261 4.30 -24.17 3.65
N TYR A 262 5.11 -23.41 4.37
CA TYR A 262 6.50 -23.76 4.71
C TYR A 262 6.68 -24.07 6.21
N GLY A 263 5.60 -24.48 6.88
CA GLY A 263 5.65 -25.01 8.24
C GLY A 263 5.56 -23.96 9.35
N ASN A 264 5.24 -22.68 9.02
CA ASN A 264 5.03 -21.63 10.03
C ASN A 264 3.58 -21.10 10.02
N PRO A 265 2.61 -21.81 10.61
CA PRO A 265 1.22 -21.35 10.69
C PRO A 265 1.07 -20.07 11.54
N GLY A 266 1.98 -19.81 12.49
CA GLY A 266 2.00 -18.61 13.31
C GLY A 266 2.12 -17.33 12.49
N GLN A 267 2.76 -17.40 11.31
CA GLN A 267 2.90 -16.23 10.43
C GLN A 267 1.57 -15.66 9.97
N VAL A 268 0.57 -16.51 9.73
CA VAL A 268 -0.78 -16.03 9.36
C VAL A 268 -1.40 -15.23 10.51
N GLY A 269 -1.22 -15.68 11.76
CA GLY A 269 -1.68 -14.95 12.95
C GLY A 269 -1.03 -13.57 13.08
N ILE A 270 0.28 -13.49 12.83
CA ILE A 270 1.04 -12.23 12.84
C ILE A 270 0.51 -11.28 11.75
N GLN A 271 0.29 -11.78 10.53
CA GLN A 271 -0.24 -10.98 9.43
C GLN A 271 -1.66 -10.50 9.68
N LEU A 272 -2.53 -11.32 10.27
CA LEU A 272 -3.87 -10.92 10.69
C LEU A 272 -3.82 -9.82 11.74
N LEU A 273 -2.94 -9.92 12.74
CA LEU A 273 -2.76 -8.89 13.76
C LEU A 273 -2.25 -7.57 13.14
N ALA A 274 -1.20 -7.62 12.32
CA ALA A 274 -0.64 -6.45 11.67
C ALA A 274 -1.68 -5.75 10.78
N THR A 275 -2.46 -6.54 10.03
CA THR A 275 -3.57 -6.06 9.21
C THR A 275 -4.65 -5.40 10.06
N ALA A 276 -5.12 -6.04 11.12
CA ALA A 276 -6.16 -5.52 12.01
C ALA A 276 -5.73 -4.20 12.69
N VAL A 277 -4.51 -4.16 13.21
CA VAL A 277 -3.95 -2.94 13.82
C VAL A 277 -3.88 -1.80 12.80
N SER A 278 -3.41 -2.07 11.59
CA SER A 278 -3.33 -1.05 10.52
C SER A 278 -4.72 -0.55 10.13
N ILE A 279 -5.72 -1.42 10.04
CA ILE A 279 -7.11 -1.06 9.77
C ILE A 279 -7.65 -0.13 10.84
N VAL A 280 -7.56 -0.55 12.11
CA VAL A 280 -8.12 0.20 13.25
C VAL A 280 -7.45 1.56 13.38
N TRP A 281 -6.13 1.61 13.28
CA TRP A 281 -5.38 2.85 13.41
C TRP A 281 -5.63 3.80 12.24
N ALA A 282 -5.48 3.32 11.01
CA ALA A 282 -5.66 4.16 9.82
C ALA A 282 -7.09 4.71 9.73
N PHE A 283 -8.09 3.87 9.91
CA PHE A 283 -9.48 4.31 9.90
C PHE A 283 -9.82 5.23 11.07
N GLY A 284 -9.53 4.80 12.30
CA GLY A 284 -9.94 5.49 13.51
C GLY A 284 -9.32 6.89 13.63
N VAL A 285 -8.00 6.98 13.46
CA VAL A 285 -7.29 8.27 13.56
C VAL A 285 -7.67 9.20 12.39
N SER A 286 -7.77 8.67 11.16
CA SER A 286 -8.22 9.48 10.00
C SER A 286 -9.64 9.99 10.18
N TYR A 287 -10.55 9.19 10.73
CA TYR A 287 -11.92 9.60 11.02
C TYR A 287 -11.96 10.74 12.05
N ILE A 288 -11.15 10.63 13.12
CA ILE A 288 -11.06 11.68 14.13
C ILE A 288 -10.52 12.97 13.53
N ILE A 289 -9.42 12.91 12.77
CA ILE A 289 -8.85 14.07 12.07
C ILE A 289 -9.89 14.72 11.16
N ALA A 290 -10.58 13.93 10.34
CA ALA A 290 -11.62 14.42 9.45
C ALA A 290 -12.77 15.11 10.20
N LYS A 291 -13.24 14.52 11.30
CA LYS A 291 -14.30 15.13 12.14
C LYS A 291 -13.87 16.43 12.80
N VAL A 292 -12.62 16.53 13.27
CA VAL A 292 -12.08 17.76 13.84
C VAL A 292 -12.04 18.86 12.78
N ILE A 293 -11.52 18.58 11.59
CA ILE A 293 -11.44 19.52 10.47
C ILE A 293 -12.86 19.95 10.03
N ASP A 294 -13.79 18.98 9.94
CA ASP A 294 -15.17 19.29 9.55
C ASP A 294 -15.84 20.26 10.52
N LYS A 295 -15.62 20.10 11.83
CA LYS A 295 -16.17 20.96 12.86
C LYS A 295 -15.52 22.35 12.94
N THR A 296 -14.24 22.48 12.55
CA THR A 296 -13.47 23.73 12.70
C THR A 296 -13.41 24.56 11.43
N MET A 297 -13.15 23.92 10.28
CA MET A 297 -12.93 24.58 8.99
C MET A 297 -14.01 24.22 7.95
N GLY A 298 -14.76 23.14 8.18
CA GLY A 298 -15.59 22.49 7.21
C GLY A 298 -14.79 21.70 6.17
N LEU A 299 -15.27 20.54 5.77
CA LEU A 299 -14.63 19.72 4.74
C LEU A 299 -15.02 20.11 3.32
N ARG A 300 -16.25 20.63 3.14
CA ARG A 300 -16.84 21.04 1.84
C ARG A 300 -16.94 22.53 1.71
#